data_4ee7409132a337eaca7590c5e9864f6b
#
_entry.id   4ee7409132a337eaca7590c5e9864f6b
#
_cell.length_a   1.000
_cell.length_b   1.000
_cell.length_c   1.000
_cell.angle_alpha   90.00
_cell.angle_beta   90.00
_cell.angle_gamma   90.00
#
_symmetry.space_group_name_H-M   'P 1'
#
loop_
_entity.id
_entity.type
_entity.pdbx_description
1 polymer ?
#
loop_
_entity_poly.entity_id
_entity_poly.type
_entity_poly.pdbx_seq_one_letter_code
_entity_poly.pdbx_strand_id
1 'polypeptide(L)'
;MVKSVLLSFLFTASATALNNGVGKLPKLGFSTWNVFQCDYDADMILSQAQALVDHGLVEAGYDTMMIDDCYSLKERDSCGKIVADPKKFPNGMRNLTDTLKAMGLQAGIYSDAGYKTCGGYPGSYGHEAQDLKTFDEWGFHYLKYDNCFIPFDNVTQENGYGRYKRMADAIEERAKGANSTLFQLALCQWGWQQPWTWAGRLGQSWRVGGDIRPWWSALAGIINQASFIATETDFYSRNDFDMLEVGNTDQGTPPGNLTFDEAKSHFTAWALLKSPLLIGSDLTNASPETVEILGNKDILKISQDPNVGESIAPFRWGLNPDYTFDPVHPAAYWTGNSSYGVVFMVLNSLDTPQEMSFNLTESWAIRAGRVYSVYDMWSHTENGTVMRDMSFTLPPHGVAALLLNDAGPEPAGMEPYCAGYWQCSFPNGTYYSN
;
A
#
# COMPACT_ATOMS: atom_id res chain seq x y z
N MET A 1 -30.38 28.75 -42.74
CA MET A 1 -30.14 28.74 -41.29
C MET A 1 -29.38 27.48 -40.96
N VAL A 2 -28.05 27.59 -40.85
CA VAL A 2 -27.17 26.46 -40.49
C VAL A 2 -27.06 26.48 -38.98
N LYS A 3 -27.55 25.42 -38.32
CA LYS A 3 -27.35 25.23 -36.86
C LYS A 3 -25.96 24.65 -36.61
N SER A 4 -25.06 25.46 -36.08
CA SER A 4 -23.80 25.01 -35.55
C SER A 4 -24.05 24.20 -34.30
N VAL A 5 -23.70 22.91 -34.33
CA VAL A 5 -23.62 22.05 -33.14
C VAL A 5 -22.25 22.26 -32.54
N LEU A 6 -22.18 22.95 -31.39
CA LEU A 6 -20.97 22.96 -30.57
C LEU A 6 -20.86 21.61 -29.89
N LEU A 7 -19.87 20.78 -30.32
CA LEU A 7 -19.43 19.61 -29.60
C LEU A 7 -18.52 20.09 -28.47
N SER A 8 -19.02 20.10 -27.23
CA SER A 8 -18.21 20.30 -26.02
C SER A 8 -17.45 19.00 -25.76
N PHE A 9 -16.16 18.98 -26.09
CA PHE A 9 -15.26 17.96 -25.61
C PHE A 9 -15.03 18.20 -24.09
N LEU A 10 -15.65 17.39 -23.27
CA LEU A 10 -15.25 17.22 -21.88
C LEU A 10 -13.87 16.52 -21.87
N PHE A 11 -12.81 17.31 -21.77
CA PHE A 11 -11.51 16.78 -21.36
C PHE A 11 -11.64 16.39 -19.89
N THR A 12 -11.84 15.10 -19.62
CA THR A 12 -11.49 14.55 -18.32
C THR A 12 -9.98 14.68 -18.21
N ALA A 13 -9.51 15.68 -17.48
CA ALA A 13 -8.10 15.73 -17.07
C ALA A 13 -7.89 14.55 -16.13
N SER A 14 -7.38 13.44 -16.65
CA SER A 14 -6.79 12.39 -15.84
C SER A 14 -5.76 13.07 -14.97
N ALA A 15 -5.87 12.93 -13.65
CA ALA A 15 -4.89 13.44 -12.71
C ALA A 15 -3.58 12.69 -12.99
N THR A 16 -2.64 13.32 -13.71
CA THR A 16 -1.34 12.73 -13.98
C THR A 16 -0.59 12.60 -12.66
N ALA A 17 -0.15 11.38 -12.34
CA ALA A 17 0.71 11.10 -11.20
C ALA A 17 2.01 11.94 -11.24
N LEU A 18 2.52 12.31 -10.07
CA LEU A 18 3.75 13.07 -9.93
C LEU A 18 4.96 12.20 -10.27
N ASN A 19 5.36 12.20 -11.54
CA ASN A 19 6.59 11.53 -11.98
C ASN A 19 7.78 12.51 -11.87
N ASN A 20 8.40 12.55 -10.70
CA ASN A 20 9.60 13.34 -10.42
C ASN A 20 10.88 12.47 -10.33
N GLY A 21 10.81 11.21 -10.76
CA GLY A 21 11.95 10.29 -10.80
C GLY A 21 12.12 9.41 -9.56
N VAL A 22 11.28 9.58 -8.51
CA VAL A 22 11.28 8.74 -7.29
C VAL A 22 9.92 8.12 -7.04
N GLY A 23 9.89 7.01 -6.31
CA GLY A 23 8.65 6.36 -5.89
C GLY A 23 7.82 5.75 -7.02
N LYS A 24 8.45 5.30 -8.12
CA LYS A 24 7.74 4.58 -9.19
C LYS A 24 7.01 3.35 -8.65
N LEU A 25 7.66 2.59 -7.78
CA LEU A 25 7.14 1.37 -7.17
C LEU A 25 6.77 1.61 -5.69
N PRO A 26 5.94 0.74 -5.08
CA PRO A 26 5.68 0.79 -3.66
C PRO A 26 6.95 0.80 -2.82
N LYS A 27 7.00 1.62 -1.78
CA LYS A 27 8.12 1.63 -0.84
C LYS A 27 8.06 0.38 0.03
N LEU A 28 9.20 -0.30 0.18
CA LEU A 28 9.39 -1.40 1.11
C LEU A 28 10.37 -0.96 2.20
N GLY A 29 10.05 -1.23 3.47
CA GLY A 29 10.92 -0.80 4.54
C GLY A 29 10.41 -1.16 5.93
N PHE A 30 10.96 -0.51 6.92
CA PHE A 30 10.59 -0.59 8.32
C PHE A 30 10.16 0.79 8.82
N SER A 31 9.23 0.87 9.77
CA SER A 31 8.87 2.11 10.46
C SER A 31 8.87 1.92 11.98
N THR A 32 9.39 2.91 12.70
CA THR A 32 9.50 2.86 14.15
C THR A 32 8.18 3.00 14.90
N TRP A 33 7.11 3.51 14.24
CA TRP A 33 5.91 3.98 14.95
C TRP A 33 5.11 2.89 15.64
N ASN A 34 4.66 1.86 14.92
CA ASN A 34 3.71 0.89 15.48
C ASN A 34 4.33 0.04 16.59
N VAL A 35 5.62 -0.25 16.50
CA VAL A 35 6.34 -1.07 17.49
C VAL A 35 6.88 -0.26 18.66
N PHE A 36 7.39 0.94 18.42
CA PHE A 36 8.12 1.69 19.45
C PHE A 36 7.46 3.02 19.83
N GLN A 37 6.58 3.57 18.98
CA GLN A 37 6.03 4.92 19.14
C GLN A 37 7.14 5.94 19.40
N CYS A 38 7.16 6.60 20.56
CA CYS A 38 8.21 7.56 20.93
C CYS A 38 9.39 6.93 21.70
N ASP A 39 9.36 5.64 22.00
CA ASP A 39 10.37 4.96 22.81
C ASP A 39 11.40 4.25 21.94
N TYR A 40 12.21 5.01 21.24
CA TYR A 40 13.29 4.53 20.40
C TYR A 40 14.48 5.49 20.38
N ASP A 41 15.65 4.98 19.99
CA ASP A 41 16.90 5.72 19.79
C ASP A 41 17.68 5.17 18.57
N ALA A 42 18.86 5.72 18.35
CA ALA A 42 19.73 5.33 17.23
C ALA A 42 20.15 3.86 17.29
N ASP A 43 20.43 3.33 18.48
CA ASP A 43 20.89 1.95 18.66
C ASP A 43 19.76 0.95 18.35
N MET A 44 18.54 1.27 18.80
CA MET A 44 17.35 0.47 18.46
C MET A 44 17.09 0.47 16.95
N ILE A 45 17.17 1.64 16.28
CA ILE A 45 17.01 1.72 14.83
C ILE A 45 18.07 0.88 14.11
N LEU A 46 19.33 0.95 14.52
CA LEU A 46 20.42 0.15 13.93
C LEU A 46 20.24 -1.34 14.19
N SER A 47 19.69 -1.73 15.34
CA SER A 47 19.36 -3.13 15.65
C SER A 47 18.26 -3.66 14.73
N GLN A 48 17.22 -2.87 14.44
CA GLN A 48 16.19 -3.24 13.47
C GLN A 48 16.75 -3.31 12.04
N ALA A 49 17.64 -2.38 11.67
CA ALA A 49 18.31 -2.39 10.38
C ALA A 49 19.18 -3.65 10.21
N GLN A 50 19.89 -4.05 11.25
CA GLN A 50 20.66 -5.31 11.24
C GLN A 50 19.75 -6.53 11.11
N ALA A 51 18.61 -6.54 11.82
CA ALA A 51 17.64 -7.63 11.71
C ALA A 51 17.03 -7.73 10.29
N LEU A 52 16.80 -6.62 9.59
CA LEU A 52 16.41 -6.65 8.17
C LEU A 52 17.45 -7.37 7.30
N VAL A 53 18.74 -7.11 7.55
CA VAL A 53 19.84 -7.76 6.83
C VAL A 53 19.90 -9.25 7.21
N ASP A 54 19.91 -9.58 8.50
CA ASP A 54 20.07 -10.93 9.01
C ASP A 54 18.93 -11.88 8.59
N HIS A 55 17.72 -11.35 8.43
CA HIS A 55 16.55 -12.09 7.94
C HIS A 55 16.45 -12.16 6.40
N GLY A 56 17.39 -11.58 5.65
CA GLY A 56 17.36 -11.55 4.18
C GLY A 56 16.25 -10.66 3.60
N LEU A 57 15.67 -9.77 4.40
CA LEU A 57 14.60 -8.89 3.95
C LEU A 57 15.12 -7.74 3.07
N VAL A 58 16.39 -7.34 3.22
CA VAL A 58 17.05 -6.38 2.33
C VAL A 58 17.14 -6.95 0.91
N GLU A 59 17.54 -8.23 0.77
CA GLU A 59 17.59 -8.94 -0.51
C GLU A 59 16.18 -9.12 -1.11
N ALA A 60 15.15 -9.21 -0.25
CA ALA A 60 13.75 -9.25 -0.68
C ALA A 60 13.21 -7.89 -1.15
N GLY A 61 13.98 -6.79 -0.94
CA GLY A 61 13.67 -5.45 -1.44
C GLY A 61 13.32 -4.40 -0.37
N TYR A 62 13.33 -4.75 0.92
CA TYR A 62 13.10 -3.79 2.01
C TYR A 62 14.32 -2.89 2.19
N ASP A 63 14.28 -1.72 1.57
CA ASP A 63 15.43 -0.81 1.43
C ASP A 63 15.39 0.42 2.31
N THR A 64 14.30 0.65 3.08
CA THR A 64 14.09 1.93 3.76
C THR A 64 13.84 1.76 5.27
N MET A 65 14.58 2.53 6.07
CA MET A 65 14.33 2.72 7.50
C MET A 65 13.60 4.05 7.71
N MET A 66 12.30 4.00 8.03
CA MET A 66 11.48 5.17 8.32
C MET A 66 11.53 5.50 9.81
N ILE A 67 12.09 6.67 10.14
CA ILE A 67 12.14 7.23 11.50
C ILE A 67 10.90 8.12 11.66
N ASP A 68 9.96 7.67 12.45
CA ASP A 68 8.68 8.34 12.66
C ASP A 68 8.79 9.46 13.72
N ASP A 69 7.69 9.97 14.26
CA ASP A 69 7.61 11.09 15.18
C ASP A 69 8.51 10.92 16.41
N CYS A 70 8.76 11.98 17.14
CA CYS A 70 9.51 12.02 18.42
C CYS A 70 11.05 11.95 18.31
N TYR A 71 11.62 12.17 17.15
CA TYR A 71 13.09 12.20 16.98
C TYR A 71 13.74 13.51 17.40
N SER A 72 12.97 14.59 17.50
CA SER A 72 13.48 15.94 17.76
C SER A 72 13.28 16.39 19.20
N LEU A 73 13.89 17.50 19.57
CA LEU A 73 13.51 18.26 20.75
C LEU A 73 12.13 18.90 20.57
N LYS A 74 11.45 19.21 21.68
CA LYS A 74 10.11 19.85 21.68
C LYS A 74 10.12 21.29 21.17
N GLU A 75 11.28 21.92 21.10
CA GLU A 75 11.45 23.30 20.66
C GLU A 75 12.51 23.37 19.54
N ARG A 76 12.31 24.30 18.61
CA ARG A 76 13.28 24.66 17.59
C ARG A 76 14.44 25.44 18.22
N ASP A 77 15.59 25.47 17.55
CA ASP A 77 16.71 26.32 17.98
C ASP A 77 16.42 27.83 17.78
N SER A 78 17.39 28.66 18.17
CA SER A 78 17.27 30.12 18.02
C SER A 78 17.20 30.61 16.58
N CYS A 79 17.54 29.76 15.61
CA CYS A 79 17.42 30.01 14.17
C CYS A 79 16.14 29.42 13.57
N GLY A 80 15.26 28.84 14.38
CA GLY A 80 14.02 28.20 13.97
C GLY A 80 14.19 26.81 13.36
N LYS A 81 15.36 26.15 13.48
CA LYS A 81 15.60 24.81 12.95
C LYS A 81 15.08 23.73 13.89
N ILE A 82 14.60 22.63 13.32
CA ILE A 82 14.36 21.38 14.07
C ILE A 82 15.73 20.84 14.54
N VAL A 83 15.78 20.40 15.80
CA VAL A 83 16.98 19.85 16.44
C VAL A 83 16.69 18.40 16.82
N ALA A 84 17.50 17.47 16.32
CA ALA A 84 17.44 16.08 16.77
C ALA A 84 17.70 15.98 18.28
N ASP A 85 16.99 15.09 18.99
CA ASP A 85 17.21 14.89 20.42
C ASP A 85 18.60 14.25 20.65
N PRO A 86 19.55 14.98 21.29
CA PRO A 86 20.90 14.47 21.49
C PRO A 86 20.98 13.27 22.45
N LYS A 87 19.92 12.99 23.23
CA LYS A 87 19.84 11.78 24.05
C LYS A 87 19.53 10.56 23.22
N LYS A 88 18.64 10.70 22.21
CA LYS A 88 18.29 9.63 21.26
C LYS A 88 19.33 9.45 20.17
N PHE A 89 19.93 10.53 19.71
CA PHE A 89 20.88 10.58 18.60
C PHE A 89 22.19 11.28 18.99
N PRO A 90 22.99 10.70 19.90
CA PRO A 90 24.20 11.35 20.44
C PRO A 90 25.25 11.67 19.38
N ASN A 91 25.29 10.90 18.27
CA ASN A 91 26.20 11.08 17.16
C ASN A 91 25.57 11.88 16.00
N GLY A 92 24.34 12.38 16.19
CA GLY A 92 23.57 13.13 15.21
C GLY A 92 22.94 12.28 14.11
N MET A 93 21.94 12.84 13.42
CA MET A 93 21.15 12.16 12.37
C MET A 93 22.01 11.78 11.16
N ARG A 94 22.99 12.62 10.78
CA ARG A 94 23.84 12.32 9.63
C ARG A 94 24.68 11.05 9.85
N ASN A 95 25.20 10.84 11.03
CA ASN A 95 25.91 9.60 11.36
C ASN A 95 25.00 8.37 11.23
N LEU A 96 23.77 8.44 11.72
CA LEU A 96 22.79 7.37 11.61
C LEU A 96 22.49 7.05 10.13
N THR A 97 22.17 8.04 9.32
CA THR A 97 21.83 7.82 7.90
C THR A 97 23.03 7.31 7.08
N ASP A 98 24.26 7.77 7.37
CA ASP A 98 25.48 7.26 6.74
C ASP A 98 25.73 5.78 7.14
N THR A 99 25.43 5.40 8.38
CA THR A 99 25.52 4.01 8.84
C THR A 99 24.47 3.13 8.14
N LEU A 100 23.21 3.56 8.06
CA LEU A 100 22.17 2.86 7.32
C LEU A 100 22.54 2.67 5.85
N LYS A 101 23.10 3.72 5.23
CA LYS A 101 23.56 3.65 3.84
C LYS A 101 24.68 2.65 3.64
N ALA A 102 25.60 2.53 4.61
CA ALA A 102 26.66 1.52 4.56
C ALA A 102 26.12 0.07 4.65
N MET A 103 24.92 -0.11 5.23
CA MET A 103 24.19 -1.38 5.27
C MET A 103 23.32 -1.62 4.02
N GLY A 104 23.35 -0.71 3.01
CA GLY A 104 22.53 -0.81 1.82
C GLY A 104 21.11 -0.24 1.98
N LEU A 105 20.84 0.46 3.07
CA LEU A 105 19.53 0.99 3.40
C LEU A 105 19.43 2.51 3.14
N GLN A 106 18.23 2.93 2.84
CA GLN A 106 17.83 4.32 2.72
C GLN A 106 17.18 4.78 4.04
N ALA A 107 17.12 6.09 4.25
CA ALA A 107 16.49 6.65 5.43
C ALA A 107 15.30 7.55 5.08
N GLY A 108 14.19 7.34 5.80
CA GLY A 108 13.01 8.18 5.77
C GLY A 108 12.83 8.91 7.09
N ILE A 109 12.14 10.05 7.05
CA ILE A 109 11.85 10.87 8.21
C ILE A 109 10.39 11.30 8.22
N TYR A 110 9.90 11.71 9.38
CA TYR A 110 8.55 12.18 9.63
C TYR A 110 8.52 13.70 9.85
N SER A 111 7.46 14.35 9.40
CA SER A 111 7.07 15.69 9.82
C SER A 111 5.54 15.87 9.68
N ASP A 112 5.05 17.09 9.87
CA ASP A 112 3.63 17.39 9.92
C ASP A 112 3.30 18.70 9.19
N ALA A 113 2.14 18.75 8.52
CA ALA A 113 1.62 19.92 7.83
C ALA A 113 1.01 20.97 8.78
N GLY A 114 1.07 20.76 10.10
CA GLY A 114 0.61 21.65 11.13
C GLY A 114 1.75 22.33 11.88
N TYR A 115 1.40 23.08 12.93
CA TYR A 115 2.35 23.73 13.82
C TYR A 115 3.14 22.74 14.68
N LYS A 116 2.52 21.60 15.00
CA LYS A 116 3.14 20.51 15.77
C LYS A 116 2.82 19.15 15.12
N THR A 117 3.69 18.19 15.36
CA THR A 117 3.45 16.79 15.05
C THR A 117 2.38 16.20 15.95
N CYS A 118 1.88 15.01 15.65
CA CYS A 118 0.89 14.31 16.46
C CYS A 118 1.42 14.03 17.88
N GLY A 119 2.72 13.77 18.05
CA GLY A 119 3.40 13.66 19.34
C GLY A 119 3.69 15.00 20.02
N GLY A 120 3.31 16.14 19.42
CA GLY A 120 3.49 17.47 19.96
C GLY A 120 4.90 18.05 19.84
N TYR A 121 5.68 17.57 18.87
CA TYR A 121 6.98 18.12 18.46
C TYR A 121 6.82 19.21 17.41
N PRO A 122 7.86 19.95 16.98
CA PRO A 122 7.74 20.97 15.95
C PRO A 122 7.27 20.37 14.61
N GLY A 123 6.13 20.83 14.12
CA GLY A 123 5.66 20.57 12.75
C GLY A 123 6.28 21.54 11.74
N SER A 124 6.12 21.28 10.46
CA SER A 124 6.79 22.06 9.40
C SER A 124 5.96 23.22 8.84
N TYR A 125 4.74 23.46 9.33
CA TYR A 125 3.92 24.57 8.83
C TYR A 125 4.64 25.92 8.95
N GLY A 126 4.85 26.59 7.81
CA GLY A 126 5.62 27.84 7.71
C GLY A 126 7.15 27.68 7.77
N HIS A 127 7.65 26.43 7.83
CA HIS A 127 9.06 26.10 7.86
C HIS A 127 9.47 25.07 6.80
N GLU A 128 8.59 24.77 5.84
CA GLU A 128 8.71 23.63 4.92
C GLU A 128 10.08 23.59 4.21
N ALA A 129 10.52 24.72 3.67
CA ALA A 129 11.82 24.80 2.96
C ALA A 129 13.02 24.66 3.90
N GLN A 130 12.92 25.19 5.14
CA GLN A 130 13.99 25.10 6.13
C GLN A 130 14.14 23.69 6.66
N ASP A 131 13.01 23.03 6.99
CA ASP A 131 13.00 21.68 7.53
C ASP A 131 13.43 20.66 6.47
N LEU A 132 12.92 20.80 5.24
CA LEU A 132 13.35 19.94 4.13
C LEU A 132 14.86 20.04 3.87
N LYS A 133 15.43 21.25 3.94
CA LYS A 133 16.88 21.44 3.85
C LYS A 133 17.61 20.71 4.97
N THR A 134 17.09 20.77 6.20
CA THR A 134 17.66 20.09 7.37
C THR A 134 17.61 18.57 7.18
N PHE A 135 16.49 18.03 6.70
CA PHE A 135 16.33 16.59 6.44
C PHE A 135 17.30 16.09 5.35
N ASP A 136 17.48 16.87 4.29
CA ASP A 136 18.46 16.56 3.23
C ASP A 136 19.91 16.62 3.77
N GLU A 137 20.26 17.64 4.55
CA GLU A 137 21.56 17.76 5.23
C GLU A 137 21.82 16.56 6.16
N TRP A 138 20.78 16.00 6.79
CA TRP A 138 20.86 14.80 7.58
C TRP A 138 20.92 13.51 6.77
N GLY A 139 20.65 13.54 5.45
CA GLY A 139 20.76 12.40 4.54
C GLY A 139 19.48 11.63 4.31
N PHE A 140 18.32 12.22 4.64
CA PHE A 140 17.00 11.64 4.36
C PHE A 140 16.54 11.93 2.94
N HIS A 141 15.65 11.08 2.38
CA HIS A 141 15.06 11.22 1.04
C HIS A 141 13.65 10.64 0.89
N TYR A 142 13.05 10.18 1.98
CA TYR A 142 11.64 9.81 2.08
C TYR A 142 11.04 10.61 3.23
N LEU A 143 9.89 11.24 3.00
CA LEU A 143 9.19 12.05 3.99
C LEU A 143 7.76 11.56 4.16
N LYS A 144 7.42 11.05 5.35
CA LYS A 144 6.03 10.91 5.81
C LYS A 144 5.60 12.27 6.37
N TYR A 145 4.50 12.81 5.84
CA TYR A 145 4.02 14.15 6.16
C TYR A 145 2.60 14.09 6.67
N ASP A 146 2.42 14.38 7.96
CA ASP A 146 1.18 14.14 8.71
C ASP A 146 0.24 15.37 8.74
N ASN A 147 -0.85 15.30 9.52
CA ASN A 147 -1.99 16.22 9.47
C ASN A 147 -2.51 16.62 10.86
N CYS A 148 -1.65 16.67 11.87
CA CYS A 148 -2.00 17.11 13.23
C CYS A 148 -1.84 18.62 13.39
N PHE A 149 -2.42 19.21 14.42
CA PHE A 149 -2.27 20.62 14.83
C PHE A 149 -2.30 21.62 13.65
N ILE A 150 -3.15 21.37 12.68
CA ILE A 150 -3.32 22.24 11.50
C ILE A 150 -3.81 23.62 11.90
N PRO A 151 -3.36 24.71 11.24
CA PRO A 151 -3.82 26.05 11.52
C PRO A 151 -5.35 26.18 11.38
N PHE A 152 -6.00 26.71 12.39
CA PHE A 152 -7.46 26.79 12.41
C PHE A 152 -8.03 27.58 11.21
N ASP A 153 -7.43 28.71 10.89
CA ASP A 153 -7.80 29.56 9.74
C ASP A 153 -7.46 28.91 8.41
N ASN A 154 -6.43 28.11 8.34
CA ASN A 154 -6.00 27.42 7.13
C ASN A 154 -6.93 26.26 6.71
N VAL A 155 -7.68 25.66 7.63
CA VAL A 155 -8.67 24.61 7.33
C VAL A 155 -9.69 25.08 6.28
N THR A 156 -10.07 26.36 6.33
CA THR A 156 -11.05 26.93 5.42
C THR A 156 -10.44 27.62 4.19
N GLN A 157 -9.19 28.07 4.28
CA GLN A 157 -8.53 28.85 3.21
C GLN A 157 -7.74 27.99 2.23
N GLU A 158 -6.95 27.05 2.71
CA GLU A 158 -6.08 26.24 1.85
C GLU A 158 -6.55 24.80 1.67
N ASN A 159 -7.37 24.28 2.56
CA ASN A 159 -7.79 22.88 2.67
C ASN A 159 -6.58 21.89 2.78
N GLY A 160 -6.82 20.56 2.65
CA GLY A 160 -5.75 19.55 2.69
C GLY A 160 -4.76 19.71 1.54
N TYR A 161 -5.26 19.88 0.32
CA TYR A 161 -4.39 20.04 -0.87
C TYR A 161 -3.39 21.19 -0.70
N GLY A 162 -3.84 22.38 -0.28
CA GLY A 162 -2.97 23.54 -0.14
C GLY A 162 -1.87 23.35 0.92
N ARG A 163 -2.21 22.75 2.06
CA ARG A 163 -1.22 22.47 3.12
C ARG A 163 -0.14 21.51 2.66
N TYR A 164 -0.50 20.39 2.04
CA TYR A 164 0.48 19.44 1.53
C TYR A 164 1.26 19.99 0.33
N LYS A 165 0.63 20.83 -0.49
CA LYS A 165 1.28 21.51 -1.61
C LYS A 165 2.47 22.35 -1.17
N ARG A 166 2.44 22.99 0.00
CA ARG A 166 3.56 23.78 0.52
C ARG A 166 4.83 22.95 0.63
N MET A 167 4.74 21.73 1.18
CA MET A 167 5.89 20.82 1.26
C MET A 167 6.27 20.26 -0.12
N ALA A 168 5.30 19.91 -0.96
CA ALA A 168 5.56 19.47 -2.33
C ALA A 168 6.29 20.53 -3.15
N ASP A 169 5.90 21.81 -3.04
CA ASP A 169 6.58 22.94 -3.69
C ASP A 169 8.01 23.11 -3.16
N ALA A 170 8.22 22.94 -1.86
CA ALA A 170 9.56 23.00 -1.27
C ALA A 170 10.47 21.86 -1.79
N ILE A 171 9.92 20.65 -1.95
CA ILE A 171 10.63 19.51 -2.55
C ILE A 171 10.99 19.81 -4.00
N GLU A 172 10.04 20.31 -4.80
CA GLU A 172 10.28 20.65 -6.20
C GLU A 172 11.34 21.75 -6.34
N GLU A 173 11.26 22.81 -5.53
CA GLU A 173 12.21 23.91 -5.59
C GLU A 173 13.63 23.45 -5.19
N ARG A 174 13.72 22.62 -4.14
CA ARG A 174 15.00 22.06 -3.72
C ARG A 174 15.62 21.16 -4.80
N ALA A 175 14.80 20.37 -5.49
CA ALA A 175 15.26 19.48 -6.57
C ALA A 175 15.91 20.22 -7.75
N LYS A 176 15.66 21.54 -7.92
CA LYS A 176 16.33 22.37 -8.93
C LYS A 176 17.77 22.72 -8.58
N GLY A 177 18.16 22.54 -7.32
CA GLY A 177 19.53 22.79 -6.85
C GLY A 177 20.52 21.70 -7.29
N ALA A 178 21.75 22.11 -7.58
CA ALA A 178 22.82 21.14 -7.85
C ALA A 178 23.11 20.29 -6.60
N ASN A 179 23.23 18.97 -6.79
CA ASN A 179 23.48 17.98 -5.72
C ASN A 179 22.37 17.86 -4.65
N SER A 180 21.14 18.26 -4.96
CA SER A 180 20.01 18.04 -4.05
C SER A 180 19.44 16.61 -4.19
N THR A 181 18.95 16.09 -3.09
CA THR A 181 18.25 14.79 -3.05
C THR A 181 16.81 14.96 -3.53
N LEU A 182 16.32 14.02 -4.33
CA LEU A 182 14.90 13.91 -4.63
C LEU A 182 14.19 13.25 -3.46
N PHE A 183 13.19 13.92 -2.89
CA PHE A 183 12.36 13.36 -1.83
C PHE A 183 11.14 12.67 -2.39
N GLN A 184 10.89 11.46 -1.92
CA GLN A 184 9.60 10.80 -2.05
C GLN A 184 8.70 11.33 -0.94
N LEU A 185 7.49 11.81 -1.27
CA LEU A 185 6.53 12.35 -0.31
C LEU A 185 5.37 11.36 -0.12
N ALA A 186 5.15 10.97 1.14
CA ALA A 186 4.02 10.16 1.58
C ALA A 186 3.09 11.02 2.45
N LEU A 187 1.85 11.21 2.00
CA LEU A 187 0.87 12.06 2.67
C LEU A 187 0.09 11.25 3.70
N CYS A 188 0.21 11.59 4.97
CA CYS A 188 -0.55 10.95 6.05
C CYS A 188 -1.85 11.72 6.32
N GLN A 189 -2.81 11.62 5.40
CA GLN A 189 -4.06 12.43 5.38
C GLN A 189 -5.26 11.73 6.03
N TRP A 190 -5.13 10.47 6.45
CA TRP A 190 -6.15 9.67 7.13
C TRP A 190 -7.47 9.49 6.35
N GLY A 191 -7.45 9.65 5.03
CA GLY A 191 -8.64 9.56 4.17
C GLY A 191 -9.52 10.81 4.14
N TRP A 192 -9.23 11.83 4.93
CA TRP A 192 -10.00 13.07 4.95
C TRP A 192 -9.88 13.80 3.63
N GLN A 193 -11.01 14.33 3.14
CA GLN A 193 -11.10 15.01 1.84
C GLN A 193 -10.71 14.12 0.65
N GLN A 194 -10.84 12.80 0.79
CA GLN A 194 -10.62 11.83 -0.29
C GLN A 194 -9.27 12.02 -1.00
N PRO A 195 -8.13 11.81 -0.32
CA PRO A 195 -6.80 12.10 -0.86
C PRO A 195 -6.50 11.35 -2.16
N TRP A 196 -7.10 10.19 -2.40
CA TRP A 196 -6.99 9.43 -3.65
C TRP A 196 -7.45 10.22 -4.89
N THR A 197 -8.23 11.29 -4.75
CA THR A 197 -8.69 12.12 -5.88
C THR A 197 -7.72 13.25 -6.24
N TRP A 198 -6.77 13.60 -5.37
CA TRP A 198 -5.89 14.76 -5.58
C TRP A 198 -4.43 14.57 -5.16
N ALA A 199 -4.12 13.69 -4.20
CA ALA A 199 -2.80 13.61 -3.59
C ALA A 199 -1.71 13.11 -4.56
N GLY A 200 -2.07 12.32 -5.57
CA GLY A 200 -1.14 11.86 -6.62
C GLY A 200 -0.46 12.98 -7.41
N ARG A 201 -0.93 14.23 -7.32
CA ARG A 201 -0.29 15.41 -7.91
C ARG A 201 0.80 15.99 -7.01
N LEU A 202 0.85 15.61 -5.74
CA LEU A 202 1.73 16.19 -4.73
C LEU A 202 2.77 15.20 -4.21
N GLY A 203 2.42 13.92 -4.13
CA GLY A 203 3.28 12.88 -3.58
C GLY A 203 2.97 11.52 -4.18
N GLN A 204 3.75 10.51 -3.80
CA GLN A 204 3.72 9.18 -4.41
C GLN A 204 2.81 8.19 -3.67
N SER A 205 2.42 8.50 -2.43
CA SER A 205 1.45 7.71 -1.68
C SER A 205 0.65 8.58 -0.72
N TRP A 206 -0.51 8.10 -0.30
CA TRP A 206 -1.38 8.79 0.65
C TRP A 206 -2.17 7.82 1.52
N ARG A 207 -2.18 8.06 2.82
CA ARG A 207 -2.98 7.32 3.80
C ARG A 207 -4.46 7.50 3.52
N VAL A 208 -5.16 6.38 3.42
CA VAL A 208 -6.60 6.35 3.08
C VAL A 208 -7.51 6.27 4.29
N GLY A 209 -6.98 5.93 5.46
CA GLY A 209 -7.72 5.76 6.71
C GLY A 209 -6.92 6.15 7.95
N GLY A 210 -7.52 5.97 9.11
CA GLY A 210 -6.87 6.09 10.42
C GLY A 210 -5.79 5.04 10.64
N ASP A 211 -5.11 5.10 11.79
CA ASP A 211 -4.00 4.20 12.10
C ASP A 211 -4.48 2.76 12.29
N ILE A 212 -3.75 1.85 11.65
CA ILE A 212 -4.01 0.42 11.70
C ILE A 212 -3.72 -0.16 13.09
N ARG A 213 -4.37 -1.28 13.39
CA ARG A 213 -4.16 -2.08 14.59
C ARG A 213 -4.06 -3.55 14.23
N PRO A 214 -3.30 -4.37 15.00
CA PRO A 214 -3.08 -5.78 14.69
C PRO A 214 -4.26 -6.66 15.11
N TRP A 215 -5.44 -6.40 14.57
CA TRP A 215 -6.62 -7.28 14.69
C TRP A 215 -7.45 -7.31 13.41
N TRP A 216 -8.11 -8.42 13.18
CA TRP A 216 -8.83 -8.70 11.94
C TRP A 216 -9.83 -7.62 11.54
N SER A 217 -10.63 -7.10 12.47
CA SER A 217 -11.63 -6.08 12.14
C SER A 217 -11.04 -4.77 11.62
N ALA A 218 -9.82 -4.42 12.04
CA ALA A 218 -9.11 -3.26 11.48
C ALA A 218 -8.68 -3.56 10.04
N LEU A 219 -8.10 -4.73 9.79
CA LEU A 219 -7.70 -5.17 8.45
C LEU A 219 -8.89 -5.25 7.50
N ALA A 220 -9.97 -5.91 7.93
CA ALA A 220 -11.20 -6.08 7.15
C ALA A 220 -11.80 -4.70 6.76
N GLY A 221 -11.83 -3.75 7.69
CA GLY A 221 -12.30 -2.39 7.43
C GLY A 221 -11.47 -1.66 6.36
N ILE A 222 -10.14 -1.79 6.42
CA ILE A 222 -9.23 -1.19 5.44
C ILE A 222 -9.35 -1.87 4.07
N ILE A 223 -9.40 -3.21 4.00
CA ILE A 223 -9.59 -3.96 2.75
C ILE A 223 -10.95 -3.61 2.13
N ASN A 224 -11.98 -3.43 2.96
CA ASN A 224 -13.29 -3.00 2.49
C ASN A 224 -13.25 -1.62 1.86
N GLN A 225 -12.59 -0.64 2.49
CA GLN A 225 -12.37 0.67 1.89
C GLN A 225 -11.56 0.57 0.59
N ALA A 226 -10.53 -0.26 0.54
CA ALA A 226 -9.72 -0.50 -0.66
C ALA A 226 -10.56 -0.98 -1.85
N SER A 227 -11.63 -1.72 -1.61
CA SER A 227 -12.56 -2.20 -2.66
C SER A 227 -13.12 -1.09 -3.55
N PHE A 228 -13.21 0.15 -3.05
CA PHE A 228 -13.81 1.29 -3.76
C PHE A 228 -12.78 2.24 -4.36
N ILE A 229 -11.51 2.13 -3.99
CA ILE A 229 -10.46 3.07 -4.37
C ILE A 229 -9.23 2.37 -5.01
N ALA A 230 -9.30 1.06 -5.23
CA ALA A 230 -8.20 0.29 -5.81
C ALA A 230 -7.72 0.85 -7.16
N THR A 231 -8.64 1.34 -7.99
CA THR A 231 -8.36 1.89 -9.32
C THR A 231 -7.57 3.22 -9.30
N GLU A 232 -7.40 3.85 -8.15
CA GLU A 232 -6.62 5.09 -8.00
C GLU A 232 -5.11 4.83 -7.82
N THR A 233 -4.70 3.56 -7.84
CA THR A 233 -3.31 3.14 -7.71
C THR A 233 -2.67 2.86 -9.06
N ASP A 234 -1.49 3.49 -9.29
CA ASP A 234 -0.64 3.27 -10.46
C ASP A 234 0.82 3.65 -10.11
N PHE A 235 1.73 3.61 -11.08
CA PHE A 235 3.08 4.12 -10.94
C PHE A 235 3.10 5.55 -10.40
N TYR A 236 3.98 5.82 -9.46
CA TYR A 236 4.15 7.12 -8.77
C TYR A 236 2.94 7.61 -7.99
N SER A 237 1.88 6.80 -7.84
CA SER A 237 0.57 7.25 -7.34
C SER A 237 -0.17 6.08 -6.70
N ARG A 238 -0.25 6.02 -5.35
CA ARG A 238 -0.85 4.86 -4.70
C ARG A 238 -1.51 5.14 -3.37
N ASN A 239 -2.55 4.35 -3.11
CA ASN A 239 -3.15 4.26 -1.80
C ASN A 239 -2.15 3.67 -0.79
N ASP A 240 -2.11 4.24 0.40
CA ASP A 240 -1.34 3.75 1.54
C ASP A 240 -2.32 3.25 2.60
N PHE A 241 -2.32 1.95 2.83
CA PHE A 241 -3.20 1.28 3.78
C PHE A 241 -2.58 1.14 5.17
N ASP A 242 -1.50 1.91 5.42
CA ASP A 242 -0.71 1.91 6.64
C ASP A 242 0.31 0.75 6.74
N MET A 243 1.02 0.70 7.86
CA MET A 243 2.11 -0.23 8.10
C MET A 243 1.66 -1.69 8.13
N LEU A 244 2.61 -2.60 7.93
CA LEU A 244 2.39 -4.02 8.13
C LEU A 244 2.42 -4.36 9.61
N GLU A 245 1.36 -5.01 10.09
CA GLU A 245 1.20 -5.51 11.45
C GLU A 245 1.60 -6.98 11.60
N VAL A 246 2.25 -7.56 10.60
CA VAL A 246 2.73 -8.95 10.61
C VAL A 246 3.76 -9.12 11.73
N GLY A 247 3.44 -9.98 12.71
CA GLY A 247 4.28 -10.21 13.89
C GLY A 247 4.20 -9.11 14.97
N ASN A 248 3.39 -8.08 14.79
CA ASN A 248 3.15 -7.08 15.83
C ASN A 248 2.05 -7.51 16.79
N THR A 249 2.14 -7.01 18.05
CA THR A 249 1.15 -7.25 19.08
C THR A 249 0.75 -5.93 19.71
N ASP A 250 -0.55 -5.64 19.78
CA ASP A 250 -1.06 -4.48 20.50
C ASP A 250 -1.32 -4.87 21.94
N GLN A 251 -0.61 -4.25 22.88
CA GLN A 251 -0.81 -4.43 24.32
C GLN A 251 -1.98 -3.61 24.87
N GLY A 252 -2.76 -2.98 23.98
CA GLY A 252 -3.96 -2.22 24.34
C GLY A 252 -5.07 -3.10 24.94
N THR A 253 -6.25 -2.53 25.13
CA THR A 253 -7.43 -3.25 25.67
C THR A 253 -8.57 -3.16 24.66
N PRO A 254 -8.93 -4.29 23.99
CA PRO A 254 -8.32 -5.63 24.06
C PRO A 254 -6.93 -5.67 23.40
N PRO A 255 -6.04 -6.56 23.85
CA PRO A 255 -4.77 -6.78 23.17
C PRO A 255 -5.01 -7.35 21.77
N GLY A 256 -4.28 -6.83 20.78
CA GLY A 256 -4.35 -7.28 19.39
C GLY A 256 -3.27 -8.30 19.08
N ASN A 257 -3.58 -9.28 18.27
CA ASN A 257 -2.64 -10.19 17.65
C ASN A 257 -3.30 -10.85 16.44
N LEU A 258 -2.61 -10.85 15.31
CA LEU A 258 -3.08 -11.55 14.12
C LEU A 258 -2.74 -13.03 14.21
N THR A 259 -3.69 -13.88 13.83
CA THR A 259 -3.39 -15.29 13.53
C THR A 259 -2.48 -15.38 12.31
N PHE A 260 -1.88 -16.56 12.09
CA PHE A 260 -1.03 -16.79 10.93
C PHE A 260 -1.78 -16.54 9.61
N ASP A 261 -3.02 -17.00 9.49
CA ASP A 261 -3.84 -16.78 8.29
C ASP A 261 -4.24 -15.32 8.10
N GLU A 262 -4.56 -14.60 9.17
CA GLU A 262 -4.83 -13.16 9.13
C GLU A 262 -3.58 -12.36 8.71
N ALA A 263 -2.39 -12.72 9.22
CA ALA A 263 -1.13 -12.11 8.84
C ALA A 263 -0.81 -12.33 7.35
N LYS A 264 -1.06 -13.56 6.84
CA LYS A 264 -0.95 -13.86 5.40
C LYS A 264 -1.93 -13.03 4.56
N SER A 265 -3.18 -12.92 5.01
CA SER A 265 -4.23 -12.14 4.35
C SER A 265 -3.88 -10.65 4.31
N HIS A 266 -3.39 -10.12 5.44
CA HIS A 266 -2.89 -8.76 5.56
C HIS A 266 -1.77 -8.46 4.55
N PHE A 267 -0.70 -9.25 4.59
CA PHE A 267 0.43 -9.08 3.69
C PHE A 267 0.04 -9.20 2.22
N THR A 268 -0.77 -10.23 1.88
CA THR A 268 -1.26 -10.42 0.52
C THR A 268 -2.03 -9.21 0.01
N ALA A 269 -2.99 -8.72 0.80
CA ALA A 269 -3.83 -7.60 0.39
C ALA A 269 -2.99 -6.33 0.18
N TRP A 270 -2.12 -5.95 1.14
CA TRP A 270 -1.26 -4.78 1.00
C TRP A 270 -0.33 -4.85 -0.21
N ALA A 271 0.30 -6.01 -0.43
CA ALA A 271 1.23 -6.19 -1.54
C ALA A 271 0.52 -6.17 -2.91
N LEU A 272 -0.60 -6.87 -3.07
CA LEU A 272 -1.32 -6.95 -4.34
C LEU A 272 -2.12 -5.67 -4.64
N LEU A 273 -2.52 -4.93 -3.61
CA LEU A 273 -3.09 -3.58 -3.74
C LEU A 273 -2.02 -2.51 -3.96
N LYS A 274 -0.74 -2.89 -4.03
CA LYS A 274 0.40 -1.99 -4.29
C LYS A 274 0.55 -0.87 -3.23
N SER A 275 0.12 -1.11 -2.00
CA SER A 275 0.41 -0.23 -0.85
C SER A 275 1.91 -0.21 -0.54
N PRO A 276 2.46 0.85 0.04
CA PRO A 276 3.75 0.78 0.71
C PRO A 276 3.76 -0.38 1.73
N LEU A 277 4.86 -1.12 1.81
CA LEU A 277 5.05 -2.23 2.73
C LEU A 277 6.08 -1.83 3.78
N LEU A 278 5.65 -1.07 4.79
CA LEU A 278 6.48 -0.65 5.91
C LEU A 278 6.21 -1.57 7.10
N ILE A 279 7.21 -2.34 7.52
CA ILE A 279 7.12 -3.27 8.64
C ILE A 279 6.99 -2.48 9.93
N GLY A 280 5.94 -2.76 10.73
CA GLY A 280 5.65 -2.10 11.99
C GLY A 280 5.89 -2.97 13.23
N SER A 281 6.58 -4.11 13.10
CA SER A 281 6.86 -5.06 14.19
C SER A 281 8.35 -5.14 14.53
N ASP A 282 8.68 -5.60 15.74
CA ASP A 282 10.06 -5.79 16.20
C ASP A 282 10.72 -6.99 15.47
N LEU A 283 11.61 -6.68 14.55
CA LEU A 283 12.33 -7.68 13.77
C LEU A 283 13.43 -8.40 14.56
N THR A 284 13.93 -7.82 15.67
CA THR A 284 14.95 -8.49 16.50
C THR A 284 14.39 -9.70 17.24
N ASN A 285 13.06 -9.77 17.36
CA ASN A 285 12.31 -10.86 17.97
C ASN A 285 11.34 -11.55 17.00
N ALA A 286 11.50 -11.34 15.68
CA ALA A 286 10.59 -11.91 14.68
C ALA A 286 10.60 -13.44 14.69
N SER A 287 9.42 -14.04 14.63
CA SER A 287 9.30 -15.49 14.47
C SER A 287 9.68 -15.93 13.04
N PRO A 288 10.04 -17.20 12.82
CA PRO A 288 10.28 -17.73 11.47
C PRO A 288 9.07 -17.51 10.53
N GLU A 289 7.85 -17.65 11.05
CA GLU A 289 6.61 -17.44 10.28
C GLU A 289 6.45 -15.97 9.89
N THR A 290 6.81 -15.03 10.76
CA THR A 290 6.82 -13.59 10.44
C THR A 290 7.77 -13.30 9.28
N VAL A 291 8.99 -13.84 9.35
CA VAL A 291 10.01 -13.67 8.30
C VAL A 291 9.58 -14.33 6.99
N GLU A 292 8.97 -15.52 7.05
CA GLU A 292 8.41 -16.20 5.88
C GLU A 292 7.35 -15.36 5.17
N ILE A 293 6.39 -14.80 5.93
CA ILE A 293 5.33 -13.94 5.37
C ILE A 293 5.94 -12.70 4.71
N LEU A 294 6.77 -11.96 5.45
CA LEU A 294 7.37 -10.71 4.97
C LEU A 294 8.31 -10.91 3.79
N GLY A 295 8.98 -12.06 3.73
CA GLY A 295 9.94 -12.44 2.68
C GLY A 295 9.33 -13.16 1.47
N ASN A 296 8.01 -13.31 1.37
CA ASN A 296 7.38 -14.03 0.25
C ASN A 296 7.69 -13.37 -1.10
N LYS A 297 8.68 -13.93 -1.80
CA LYS A 297 9.24 -13.37 -3.04
C LYS A 297 8.26 -13.31 -4.20
N ASP A 298 7.28 -14.23 -4.26
CA ASP A 298 6.33 -14.30 -5.38
C ASP A 298 5.28 -13.19 -5.25
N ILE A 299 4.81 -12.93 -4.03
CA ILE A 299 3.89 -11.82 -3.75
C ILE A 299 4.62 -10.47 -3.87
N LEU A 300 5.84 -10.35 -3.33
CA LEU A 300 6.68 -9.15 -3.47
C LEU A 300 6.98 -8.84 -4.94
N LYS A 301 7.22 -9.87 -5.77
CA LYS A 301 7.43 -9.73 -7.22
C LYS A 301 6.24 -9.07 -7.92
N ILE A 302 5.01 -9.38 -7.50
CA ILE A 302 3.82 -8.70 -8.03
C ILE A 302 3.73 -7.26 -7.52
N SER A 303 3.96 -7.04 -6.22
CA SER A 303 4.00 -5.69 -5.65
C SER A 303 5.00 -4.80 -6.38
N GLN A 304 6.17 -5.31 -6.70
CA GLN A 304 7.30 -4.62 -7.31
C GLN A 304 7.37 -4.80 -8.83
N ASP A 305 6.25 -5.11 -9.51
CA ASP A 305 6.23 -5.25 -10.96
C ASP A 305 6.61 -3.93 -11.66
N PRO A 306 7.71 -3.89 -12.42
CA PRO A 306 8.19 -2.65 -13.03
C PRO A 306 7.39 -2.20 -14.26
N ASN A 307 6.49 -3.07 -14.77
CA ASN A 307 5.75 -2.85 -16.00
C ASN A 307 4.23 -2.66 -15.76
N VAL A 308 3.73 -3.08 -14.59
CA VAL A 308 2.32 -2.94 -14.21
C VAL A 308 2.23 -2.21 -12.86
N GLY A 309 1.80 -0.96 -12.89
CA GLY A 309 1.64 -0.11 -11.70
C GLY A 309 0.29 -0.27 -11.02
N GLU A 310 -0.72 -0.67 -11.78
CA GLU A 310 -2.09 -0.86 -11.31
C GLU A 310 -2.19 -1.98 -10.27
N SER A 311 -3.08 -1.80 -9.29
CA SER A 311 -3.40 -2.81 -8.28
C SER A 311 -4.43 -3.81 -8.77
N ILE A 312 -4.62 -4.91 -8.02
CA ILE A 312 -5.83 -5.74 -8.15
C ILE A 312 -7.06 -4.93 -7.75
N ALA A 313 -8.22 -5.32 -8.29
CA ALA A 313 -9.51 -4.74 -7.92
C ALA A 313 -10.56 -5.86 -7.75
N PRO A 314 -11.63 -5.64 -6.96
CA PRO A 314 -12.63 -6.67 -6.71
C PRO A 314 -13.51 -6.89 -7.93
N PHE A 315 -13.84 -8.14 -8.22
CA PHE A 315 -14.85 -8.48 -9.21
C PHE A 315 -16.11 -9.08 -8.58
N ARG A 316 -16.06 -9.49 -7.30
CA ARG A 316 -17.22 -9.96 -6.55
C ARG A 316 -17.01 -9.76 -5.03
N TRP A 317 -18.05 -9.31 -4.31
CA TRP A 317 -17.98 -9.02 -2.86
C TRP A 317 -18.34 -10.24 -2.03
N GLY A 318 -19.50 -10.87 -2.24
CA GLY A 318 -19.99 -11.98 -1.45
C GLY A 318 -19.43 -13.34 -1.88
N LEU A 319 -19.69 -14.36 -1.06
CA LEU A 319 -19.37 -15.75 -1.36
C LEU A 319 -20.17 -16.26 -2.56
N ASN A 320 -21.39 -15.74 -2.72
CA ASN A 320 -22.25 -15.98 -3.87
C ASN A 320 -22.19 -14.80 -4.85
N PRO A 321 -22.62 -14.95 -6.11
CA PRO A 321 -22.59 -13.86 -7.10
C PRO A 321 -23.69 -12.81 -6.86
N ASP A 322 -23.89 -12.37 -5.63
CA ASP A 322 -24.89 -11.39 -5.24
C ASP A 322 -24.38 -9.95 -5.32
N TYR A 323 -23.07 -9.73 -5.38
CA TYR A 323 -22.40 -8.42 -5.44
C TYR A 323 -22.82 -7.46 -4.30
N THR A 324 -23.35 -7.99 -3.20
CA THR A 324 -23.84 -7.18 -2.09
C THR A 324 -22.68 -6.66 -1.27
N PHE A 325 -22.63 -5.34 -1.08
CA PHE A 325 -21.70 -4.71 -0.14
C PHE A 325 -22.05 -5.05 1.30
N ASP A 326 -21.05 -5.47 2.06
CA ASP A 326 -21.14 -5.67 3.50
C ASP A 326 -20.02 -4.85 4.18
N PRO A 327 -20.35 -3.90 5.07
CA PRO A 327 -19.34 -3.07 5.72
C PRO A 327 -18.42 -3.83 6.67
N VAL A 328 -18.82 -5.04 7.10
CA VAL A 328 -18.03 -5.89 8.01
C VAL A 328 -17.17 -6.89 7.23
N HIS A 329 -17.67 -7.36 6.09
CA HIS A 329 -17.01 -8.36 5.27
C HIS A 329 -16.53 -7.71 3.96
N PRO A 330 -15.23 -7.53 3.77
CA PRO A 330 -14.66 -6.97 2.53
C PRO A 330 -14.93 -7.88 1.33
N ALA A 331 -14.69 -7.36 0.13
CA ALA A 331 -14.77 -8.13 -1.09
C ALA A 331 -13.94 -9.41 -1.00
N ALA A 332 -14.54 -10.53 -1.41
CA ALA A 332 -13.93 -11.85 -1.32
C ALA A 332 -13.06 -12.18 -2.54
N TYR A 333 -13.40 -11.65 -3.73
CA TYR A 333 -12.77 -12.05 -4.99
C TYR A 333 -12.17 -10.87 -5.73
N TRP A 334 -10.86 -10.93 -5.96
CA TRP A 334 -10.07 -9.85 -6.56
C TRP A 334 -9.24 -10.36 -7.72
N THR A 335 -9.04 -9.53 -8.71
CA THR A 335 -8.22 -9.84 -9.88
C THR A 335 -7.46 -8.62 -10.38
N GLY A 336 -6.38 -8.85 -11.10
CA GLY A 336 -5.60 -7.84 -11.80
C GLY A 336 -4.59 -8.45 -12.74
N ASN A 337 -3.92 -7.59 -13.50
CA ASN A 337 -2.85 -8.00 -14.39
C ASN A 337 -1.48 -7.88 -13.73
N SER A 338 -0.53 -8.66 -14.20
CA SER A 338 0.89 -8.48 -13.92
C SER A 338 1.72 -8.87 -15.14
N SER A 339 3.01 -8.55 -15.14
CA SER A 339 3.95 -9.03 -16.17
C SER A 339 4.12 -10.54 -16.17
N TYR A 340 3.61 -11.22 -15.12
CA TYR A 340 3.85 -12.64 -14.87
C TYR A 340 2.60 -13.49 -15.11
N GLY A 341 1.45 -12.87 -15.33
CA GLY A 341 0.14 -13.51 -15.53
C GLY A 341 -1.00 -12.74 -14.88
N VAL A 342 -2.18 -13.32 -14.90
CA VAL A 342 -3.37 -12.79 -14.23
C VAL A 342 -3.31 -13.14 -12.75
N VAL A 343 -3.42 -12.13 -11.90
CA VAL A 343 -3.35 -12.28 -10.43
C VAL A 343 -4.76 -12.43 -9.87
N PHE A 344 -4.94 -13.39 -8.98
CA PHE A 344 -6.13 -13.54 -8.16
C PHE A 344 -5.78 -13.48 -6.68
N MET A 345 -6.57 -12.73 -5.92
CA MET A 345 -6.67 -12.83 -4.48
C MET A 345 -8.10 -13.28 -4.14
N VAL A 346 -8.22 -14.37 -3.40
CA VAL A 346 -9.50 -14.83 -2.88
C VAL A 346 -9.41 -14.85 -1.36
N LEU A 347 -10.30 -14.14 -0.70
CA LEU A 347 -10.28 -13.88 0.74
C LEU A 347 -11.51 -14.46 1.41
N ASN A 348 -11.34 -15.35 2.37
CA ASN A 348 -12.40 -15.73 3.30
C ASN A 348 -12.46 -14.72 4.45
N SER A 349 -13.48 -13.87 4.47
CA SER A 349 -13.64 -12.85 5.52
C SER A 349 -14.44 -13.34 6.74
N LEU A 350 -14.84 -14.61 6.78
CA LEU A 350 -15.66 -15.18 7.85
C LEU A 350 -14.81 -15.91 8.89
N ASP A 351 -15.38 -16.04 10.10
CA ASP A 351 -14.78 -16.75 11.24
C ASP A 351 -14.79 -18.29 11.12
N THR A 352 -15.25 -18.82 9.98
CA THR A 352 -15.36 -20.26 9.73
C THR A 352 -14.73 -20.62 8.39
N PRO A 353 -14.21 -21.86 8.22
CA PRO A 353 -13.73 -22.31 6.91
C PRO A 353 -14.84 -22.22 5.86
N GLN A 354 -14.49 -21.79 4.65
CA GLN A 354 -15.43 -21.62 3.55
C GLN A 354 -14.93 -22.30 2.28
N GLU A 355 -15.86 -22.90 1.54
CA GLU A 355 -15.63 -23.27 0.16
C GLU A 355 -15.81 -22.03 -0.71
N MET A 356 -14.72 -21.60 -1.33
CA MET A 356 -14.67 -20.44 -2.22
C MET A 356 -14.75 -20.91 -3.66
N SER A 357 -15.78 -20.49 -4.38
CA SER A 357 -15.98 -20.88 -5.77
C SER A 357 -16.35 -19.70 -6.66
N PHE A 358 -15.83 -19.68 -7.87
CA PHE A 358 -16.14 -18.64 -8.84
C PHE A 358 -15.89 -19.14 -10.27
N ASN A 359 -16.56 -18.50 -11.21
CA ASN A 359 -16.26 -18.68 -12.61
C ASN A 359 -15.11 -17.76 -13.04
N LEU A 360 -14.12 -18.28 -13.73
CA LEU A 360 -12.96 -17.50 -14.19
C LEU A 360 -13.37 -16.27 -15.00
N THR A 361 -14.44 -16.38 -15.80
CA THR A 361 -14.92 -15.28 -16.64
C THR A 361 -15.69 -14.19 -15.90
N GLU A 362 -15.91 -14.32 -14.59
CA GLU A 362 -16.33 -13.20 -13.75
C GLU A 362 -15.21 -12.15 -13.65
N SER A 363 -13.95 -12.57 -13.77
CA SER A 363 -12.79 -11.69 -13.87
C SER A 363 -12.68 -11.06 -15.25
N TRP A 364 -12.55 -9.73 -15.31
CA TRP A 364 -12.29 -9.02 -16.58
C TRP A 364 -10.92 -9.31 -17.19
N ALA A 365 -9.98 -9.86 -16.42
CA ALA A 365 -8.63 -10.18 -16.86
C ALA A 365 -8.54 -11.54 -17.55
N ILE A 366 -9.58 -12.37 -17.46
CA ILE A 366 -9.65 -13.72 -18.03
C ILE A 366 -10.32 -13.70 -19.40
N ARG A 367 -9.80 -14.50 -20.32
CA ARG A 367 -10.41 -14.74 -21.65
C ARG A 367 -11.20 -16.05 -21.61
N ALA A 368 -12.45 -16.00 -22.01
CA ALA A 368 -13.29 -17.20 -22.20
C ALA A 368 -12.70 -18.15 -23.26
N GLY A 369 -13.02 -19.44 -23.14
CA GLY A 369 -12.56 -20.46 -24.08
C GLY A 369 -11.07 -20.84 -23.95
N ARG A 370 -10.48 -20.58 -22.79
CA ARG A 370 -9.06 -20.87 -22.49
C ARG A 370 -8.92 -21.74 -21.26
N VAL A 371 -7.86 -22.52 -21.25
CA VAL A 371 -7.33 -23.23 -20.08
C VAL A 371 -6.22 -22.39 -19.49
N TYR A 372 -6.13 -22.35 -18.17
CA TYR A 372 -5.10 -21.59 -17.46
C TYR A 372 -4.29 -22.52 -16.53
N SER A 373 -2.97 -22.42 -16.53
CA SER A 373 -2.14 -22.97 -15.45
C SER A 373 -2.32 -22.15 -14.19
N VAL A 374 -2.23 -22.80 -13.04
CA VAL A 374 -2.43 -22.18 -11.72
C VAL A 374 -1.16 -22.34 -10.90
N TYR A 375 -0.55 -21.23 -10.54
CA TYR A 375 0.56 -21.17 -9.58
C TYR A 375 0.08 -20.57 -8.29
N ASP A 376 0.32 -21.24 -7.17
CA ASP A 376 0.02 -20.73 -5.83
C ASP A 376 1.26 -20.02 -5.25
N MET A 377 1.14 -18.73 -5.01
CA MET A 377 2.22 -17.86 -4.54
C MET A 377 2.55 -18.07 -3.05
N TRP A 378 1.71 -18.78 -2.27
CA TRP A 378 2.02 -19.12 -0.89
C TRP A 378 2.73 -20.46 -0.74
N SER A 379 2.28 -21.47 -1.43
CA SER A 379 2.94 -22.79 -1.43
C SER A 379 4.13 -22.88 -2.41
N HIS A 380 4.30 -21.87 -3.27
CA HIS A 380 5.31 -21.83 -4.35
C HIS A 380 5.21 -23.04 -5.29
N THR A 381 3.97 -23.49 -5.59
CA THR A 381 3.73 -24.71 -6.39
C THR A 381 2.81 -24.46 -7.57
N GLU A 382 3.08 -25.22 -8.65
CA GLU A 382 2.14 -25.35 -9.76
C GLU A 382 1.01 -26.31 -9.37
N ASN A 383 -0.23 -25.84 -9.40
CA ASN A 383 -1.43 -26.59 -9.02
C ASN A 383 -2.19 -27.13 -10.24
N GLY A 384 -1.47 -27.39 -11.35
CA GLY A 384 -2.04 -27.91 -12.56
C GLY A 384 -2.76 -26.85 -13.39
N THR A 385 -3.87 -27.25 -14.03
CA THR A 385 -4.64 -26.35 -14.91
C THR A 385 -6.10 -26.27 -14.47
N VAL A 386 -6.70 -25.15 -14.75
CA VAL A 386 -8.12 -24.88 -14.48
C VAL A 386 -8.80 -24.42 -15.79
N MET A 387 -10.08 -24.72 -15.89
CA MET A 387 -10.92 -24.33 -17.00
C MET A 387 -12.31 -23.97 -16.46
N ARG A 388 -12.81 -22.79 -16.82
CA ARG A 388 -14.14 -22.27 -16.48
C ARG A 388 -14.33 -21.95 -15.00
N ASP A 389 -14.37 -22.96 -14.12
CA ASP A 389 -14.67 -22.80 -12.71
C ASP A 389 -13.47 -23.16 -11.85
N MET A 390 -13.34 -22.46 -10.73
CA MET A 390 -12.35 -22.74 -9.68
C MET A 390 -13.05 -22.86 -8.35
N SER A 391 -12.69 -23.86 -7.55
CA SER A 391 -13.19 -24.06 -6.18
C SER A 391 -12.08 -24.58 -5.29
N PHE A 392 -12.00 -24.05 -4.06
CA PHE A 392 -11.10 -24.51 -3.00
C PHE A 392 -11.58 -24.02 -1.62
N THR A 393 -11.12 -24.68 -0.57
CA THR A 393 -11.48 -24.31 0.82
C THR A 393 -10.42 -23.40 1.42
N LEU A 394 -10.84 -22.30 2.02
CA LEU A 394 -10.00 -21.40 2.81
C LEU A 394 -10.34 -21.48 4.30
N PRO A 395 -9.34 -21.44 5.21
CA PRO A 395 -9.56 -21.33 6.64
C PRO A 395 -10.22 -19.99 7.01
N PRO A 396 -10.64 -19.80 8.27
CA PRO A 396 -11.11 -18.51 8.75
C PRO A 396 -10.10 -17.41 8.46
N HIS A 397 -10.55 -16.28 7.91
CA HIS A 397 -9.73 -15.13 7.52
C HIS A 397 -8.56 -15.46 6.58
N GLY A 398 -8.58 -16.64 5.97
CA GLY A 398 -7.52 -17.12 5.08
C GLY A 398 -7.60 -16.54 3.67
N VAL A 399 -6.48 -16.59 2.95
CA VAL A 399 -6.33 -16.05 1.61
C VAL A 399 -5.69 -17.06 0.66
N ALA A 400 -6.14 -17.09 -0.58
CA ALA A 400 -5.41 -17.64 -1.71
C ALA A 400 -4.84 -16.50 -2.57
N ALA A 401 -3.58 -16.61 -2.94
CA ALA A 401 -2.88 -15.71 -3.85
C ALA A 401 -2.39 -16.51 -5.05
N LEU A 402 -3.06 -16.36 -6.19
CA LEU A 402 -2.85 -17.21 -7.34
C LEU A 402 -2.39 -16.41 -8.56
N LEU A 403 -1.52 -17.02 -9.36
CA LEU A 403 -1.07 -16.50 -10.63
C LEU A 403 -1.52 -17.46 -11.75
N LEU A 404 -2.31 -16.97 -12.67
CA LEU A 404 -2.86 -17.75 -13.77
C LEU A 404 -2.24 -17.35 -15.11
N ASN A 405 -1.76 -18.34 -15.86
CA ASN A 405 -1.21 -18.14 -17.20
C ASN A 405 -1.99 -18.93 -18.23
N ASP A 406 -2.23 -18.32 -19.39
CA ASP A 406 -2.92 -18.96 -20.53
C ASP A 406 -2.15 -20.20 -21.00
N ALA A 407 -2.75 -21.37 -20.86
CA ALA A 407 -2.18 -22.67 -21.22
C ALA A 407 -2.74 -23.24 -22.54
N GLY A 408 -3.55 -22.47 -23.24
CA GLY A 408 -4.09 -22.90 -24.55
C GLY A 408 -5.61 -22.84 -24.62
N PRO A 409 -6.19 -23.22 -25.76
CA PRO A 409 -7.64 -23.25 -25.95
C PRO A 409 -8.29 -24.39 -25.18
N GLU A 410 -9.55 -24.21 -24.80
CA GLU A 410 -10.39 -25.32 -24.35
C GLU A 410 -10.46 -26.42 -25.38
N PRO A 411 -10.73 -27.68 -24.98
CA PRO A 411 -10.90 -28.80 -25.93
C PRO A 411 -11.94 -28.53 -27.01
N ALA A 412 -11.66 -28.95 -28.24
CA ALA A 412 -12.59 -28.77 -29.33
C ALA A 412 -13.91 -29.51 -29.10
N GLY A 413 -15.02 -28.90 -29.53
CA GLY A 413 -16.37 -29.46 -29.41
C GLY A 413 -17.06 -29.24 -28.03
N MET A 414 -16.43 -28.45 -27.13
CA MET A 414 -17.12 -28.01 -25.94
C MET A 414 -18.16 -26.93 -26.28
N GLU A 415 -19.32 -27.03 -25.62
CA GLU A 415 -20.36 -26.01 -25.71
C GLU A 415 -19.84 -24.67 -25.12
N PRO A 416 -20.26 -23.52 -25.65
CA PRO A 416 -19.90 -22.23 -25.08
C PRO A 416 -20.30 -22.15 -23.59
N TYR A 417 -19.41 -21.66 -22.77
CA TYR A 417 -19.71 -21.42 -21.35
C TYR A 417 -20.46 -20.10 -21.16
N CYS A 418 -21.56 -20.16 -20.44
CA CYS A 418 -22.37 -18.99 -20.07
C CYS A 418 -22.45 -18.92 -18.56
N ALA A 419 -21.92 -17.89 -17.93
CA ALA A 419 -21.95 -17.70 -16.48
C ALA A 419 -23.38 -17.53 -15.93
N GLY A 420 -24.35 -17.22 -16.78
CA GLY A 420 -25.78 -17.16 -16.47
C GLY A 420 -26.60 -17.36 -17.74
N TYR A 421 -27.80 -17.93 -17.60
CA TYR A 421 -28.71 -18.22 -18.72
C TYR A 421 -29.03 -17.01 -19.61
N TRP A 422 -28.87 -15.81 -19.06
CA TRP A 422 -29.11 -14.54 -19.80
C TRP A 422 -27.89 -14.02 -20.58
N GLN A 423 -26.72 -14.62 -20.40
CA GLN A 423 -25.47 -14.14 -21.04
C GLN A 423 -25.34 -14.63 -22.48
N CYS A 424 -25.83 -15.82 -22.76
CA CYS A 424 -25.69 -16.42 -24.09
C CYS A 424 -27.05 -16.60 -24.74
N SER A 425 -27.06 -16.43 -26.06
CA SER A 425 -28.26 -16.71 -26.88
C SER A 425 -27.87 -17.36 -28.20
N PHE A 426 -28.78 -18.12 -28.74
CA PHE A 426 -28.73 -18.52 -30.15
C PHE A 426 -28.92 -17.31 -31.07
N PRO A 427 -28.55 -17.40 -32.37
CA PRO A 427 -28.72 -16.29 -33.32
C PRO A 427 -30.16 -15.77 -33.46
N ASN A 428 -31.15 -16.58 -33.09
CA ASN A 428 -32.55 -16.19 -33.06
C ASN A 428 -32.97 -15.43 -31.80
N GLY A 429 -32.03 -15.17 -30.87
CA GLY A 429 -32.29 -14.44 -29.63
C GLY A 429 -32.85 -15.27 -28.48
N THR A 430 -33.06 -16.57 -28.66
CA THR A 430 -33.43 -17.43 -27.51
C THR A 430 -32.22 -17.70 -26.63
N TYR A 431 -32.43 -17.75 -25.30
CA TYR A 431 -31.34 -18.02 -24.37
C TYR A 431 -30.75 -19.42 -24.60
N TYR A 432 -29.44 -19.50 -24.50
CA TYR A 432 -28.72 -20.75 -24.43
C TYR A 432 -28.85 -21.29 -22.99
N SER A 433 -29.53 -22.42 -22.81
CA SER A 433 -29.61 -23.10 -21.52
C SER A 433 -28.65 -24.30 -21.53
N ASN A 434 -27.69 -24.30 -20.59
CA ASN A 434 -26.88 -25.50 -20.33
C ASN A 434 -27.72 -26.59 -19.67
#